data_09964789c7554493c8c5695e60fb9bc1
#
_entry.id   09964789c7554493c8c5695e60fb9bc1
#
_cell.length_a   1.000
_cell.length_b   1.000
_cell.length_c   1.000
_cell.angle_alpha   90.00
_cell.angle_beta   90.00
_cell.angle_gamma   90.00
#
_symmetry.space_group_name_H-M   'P 1'
#
loop_
_entity.id
_entity.type
_entity.pdbx_description
1 polymer ?
#
loop_
_entity_poly.entity_id
_entity_poly.type
_entity_poly.pdbx_seq_one_letter_code
_entity_poly.pdbx_strand_id
1 'polypeptide(L)'
;LRAFLDHRRDVLLRRSRWRLGRIAARLEVLDGYIIAFLNLDRIIEIIRAEDEPKPVMIAEFALNDTQAEAILNMRLRALRRLEEMALRRERDALAAEQAGLEALLASERAQWARIGDEVRDIDRRFGAAAPGGARRTVLALAPEVDAMPPEAMIEREPITVICSRNDWIRALKGHVPLDSEQKFRDGDGPRFAFHAETTDKLLLMSTSGRVFTLPAASLPGGRGMGEPLRLMIDLANEDAVVALTPHRPGAKRLLASGAGDGFIAAEADLLAQTRAGRQALNLAPGVAARLFAPVAGDAVAVVGDNRKLLVFALEELPEMTRGKGVRLQKYKDGGLSDARVFTLADGLTWKDPAGRTRTVGGDELRDYVAKRATAGRMAPRGFPRDNRF
;
A
#
# COMPACT_ATOMS: atom_id res chain seq x y z
N LEU A 1 -2.09 12.34 -28.21
CA LEU A 1 -2.96 12.50 -29.39
C LEU A 1 -2.73 11.39 -30.41
N ARG A 2 -1.47 11.08 -30.83
CA ARG A 2 -1.19 10.05 -31.83
C ARG A 2 -1.80 8.69 -31.47
N ALA A 3 -1.55 8.19 -30.27
CA ALA A 3 -2.12 6.92 -29.79
C ALA A 3 -3.65 6.91 -29.79
N PHE A 4 -4.29 8.06 -29.51
CA PHE A 4 -5.76 8.20 -29.63
C PHE A 4 -6.23 8.06 -31.08
N LEU A 5 -5.57 8.71 -32.02
CA LEU A 5 -5.92 8.64 -33.44
C LEU A 5 -5.68 7.25 -34.00
N ASP A 6 -4.58 6.60 -33.67
CA ASP A 6 -4.28 5.22 -34.06
C ASP A 6 -5.36 4.25 -33.53
N HIS A 7 -5.75 4.40 -32.28
CA HIS A 7 -6.86 3.63 -31.69
C HIS A 7 -8.20 3.88 -32.40
N ARG A 8 -8.52 5.14 -32.73
CA ARG A 8 -9.73 5.48 -33.49
C ARG A 8 -9.75 4.77 -34.84
N ARG A 9 -8.59 4.73 -35.53
CA ARG A 9 -8.45 4.03 -36.82
C ARG A 9 -8.67 2.52 -36.63
N ASP A 10 -8.07 1.90 -35.63
CA ASP A 10 -8.28 0.48 -35.33
C ASP A 10 -9.74 0.14 -35.06
N VAL A 11 -10.43 0.99 -34.31
CA VAL A 11 -11.86 0.83 -34.06
C VAL A 11 -12.66 0.96 -35.35
N LEU A 12 -12.35 1.95 -36.18
CA LEU A 12 -13.01 2.14 -37.50
C LEU A 12 -12.86 0.91 -38.37
N LEU A 13 -11.63 0.36 -38.50
CA LEU A 13 -11.36 -0.81 -39.30
C LEU A 13 -12.10 -2.05 -38.80
N ARG A 14 -12.08 -2.29 -37.47
CA ARG A 14 -12.79 -3.43 -36.87
C ARG A 14 -14.30 -3.35 -37.08
N ARG A 15 -14.89 -2.18 -36.86
CA ARG A 15 -16.33 -1.94 -37.06
C ARG A 15 -16.73 -2.10 -38.54
N SER A 16 -15.91 -1.59 -39.46
CA SER A 16 -16.14 -1.72 -40.90
C SER A 16 -16.06 -3.19 -41.35
N ARG A 17 -15.07 -3.96 -40.92
CA ARG A 17 -14.96 -5.40 -41.22
C ARG A 17 -16.14 -6.20 -40.66
N TRP A 18 -16.52 -5.93 -39.41
CA TRP A 18 -17.70 -6.58 -38.82
C TRP A 18 -18.98 -6.25 -39.60
N ARG A 19 -19.18 -4.99 -39.99
CA ARG A 19 -20.34 -4.58 -40.77
C ARG A 19 -20.35 -5.24 -42.13
N LEU A 20 -19.21 -5.32 -42.83
CA LEU A 20 -19.07 -6.05 -44.08
C LEU A 20 -19.47 -7.52 -43.95
N GLY A 21 -19.03 -8.22 -42.93
CA GLY A 21 -19.45 -9.62 -42.70
C GLY A 21 -20.98 -9.74 -42.55
N ARG A 22 -21.60 -8.79 -41.83
CA ARG A 22 -23.07 -8.77 -41.68
C ARG A 22 -23.80 -8.46 -42.98
N ILE A 23 -23.28 -7.52 -43.80
CA ILE A 23 -23.81 -7.18 -45.10
C ILE A 23 -23.70 -8.36 -46.07
N ALA A 24 -22.52 -9.01 -46.14
CA ALA A 24 -22.30 -10.15 -47.00
C ALA A 24 -23.28 -11.31 -46.69
N ALA A 25 -23.43 -11.67 -45.43
CA ALA A 25 -24.40 -12.69 -45.02
C ALA A 25 -25.87 -12.32 -45.36
N ARG A 26 -26.23 -11.01 -45.29
CA ARG A 26 -27.57 -10.57 -45.63
C ARG A 26 -27.78 -10.53 -47.14
N LEU A 27 -26.79 -10.08 -47.91
CA LEU A 27 -26.84 -10.09 -49.39
C LEU A 27 -26.97 -11.50 -49.95
N GLU A 28 -26.23 -12.47 -49.38
CA GLU A 28 -26.33 -13.88 -49.73
C GLU A 28 -27.78 -14.38 -49.65
N VAL A 29 -28.48 -14.09 -48.55
CA VAL A 29 -29.89 -14.47 -48.37
C VAL A 29 -30.81 -13.71 -49.34
N LEU A 30 -30.58 -12.40 -49.54
CA LEU A 30 -31.39 -11.58 -50.44
C LEU A 30 -31.26 -12.02 -51.90
N ASP A 31 -30.06 -12.38 -52.35
CA ASP A 31 -29.84 -12.91 -53.70
C ASP A 31 -30.58 -14.24 -53.88
N GLY A 32 -30.60 -15.12 -52.88
CA GLY A 32 -31.42 -16.32 -52.86
C GLY A 32 -32.92 -16.01 -52.99
N TYR A 33 -33.40 -15.02 -52.23
CA TYR A 33 -34.81 -14.61 -52.34
C TYR A 33 -35.18 -14.05 -53.72
N ILE A 34 -34.28 -13.27 -54.33
CA ILE A 34 -34.52 -12.75 -55.69
C ILE A 34 -34.61 -13.89 -56.71
N ILE A 35 -33.73 -14.92 -56.59
CA ILE A 35 -33.82 -16.12 -57.43
C ILE A 35 -35.16 -16.85 -57.24
N ALA A 36 -35.59 -16.95 -55.96
CA ALA A 36 -36.88 -17.58 -55.64
C ALA A 36 -38.06 -16.81 -56.22
N PHE A 37 -38.07 -15.49 -56.20
CA PHE A 37 -39.13 -14.67 -56.84
C PHE A 37 -39.18 -14.85 -58.35
N LEU A 38 -38.04 -14.96 -59.01
CA LEU A 38 -37.98 -15.16 -60.48
C LEU A 38 -38.44 -16.54 -60.92
N ASN A 39 -38.40 -17.55 -60.02
CA ASN A 39 -38.69 -18.95 -60.31
C ASN A 39 -39.75 -19.53 -59.36
N LEU A 40 -40.69 -18.70 -58.91
CA LEU A 40 -41.60 -19.02 -57.82
C LEU A 40 -42.44 -20.26 -58.09
N ASP A 41 -43.05 -20.37 -59.27
CA ASP A 41 -43.91 -21.50 -59.61
C ASP A 41 -43.13 -22.80 -59.60
N ARG A 42 -41.92 -22.81 -60.12
CA ARG A 42 -41.05 -23.98 -60.17
C ARG A 42 -40.56 -24.37 -58.78
N ILE A 43 -40.25 -23.44 -57.93
CA ILE A 43 -39.88 -23.71 -56.52
C ILE A 43 -41.07 -24.35 -55.76
N ILE A 44 -42.28 -23.85 -55.93
CA ILE A 44 -43.48 -24.43 -55.34
C ILE A 44 -43.70 -25.84 -55.84
N GLU A 45 -43.50 -26.09 -57.12
CA GLU A 45 -43.64 -27.43 -57.73
C GLU A 45 -42.61 -28.42 -57.04
N ILE A 46 -41.33 -28.01 -56.95
CA ILE A 46 -40.31 -28.82 -56.31
C ILE A 46 -40.68 -29.14 -54.83
N ILE A 47 -41.08 -28.09 -54.07
CA ILE A 47 -41.46 -28.31 -52.66
C ILE A 47 -42.64 -29.28 -52.49
N ARG A 48 -43.52 -29.35 -53.47
CA ARG A 48 -44.72 -30.21 -53.44
C ARG A 48 -44.45 -31.61 -53.97
N ALA A 49 -43.50 -31.78 -54.90
CA ALA A 49 -43.24 -33.03 -55.60
C ALA A 49 -42.12 -33.87 -54.97
N GLU A 50 -41.13 -33.24 -54.33
CA GLU A 50 -39.95 -33.91 -53.87
C GLU A 50 -39.98 -34.10 -52.34
N ASP A 51 -39.58 -35.28 -51.89
CA ASP A 51 -39.45 -35.59 -50.44
C ASP A 51 -38.31 -34.76 -49.78
N GLU A 52 -37.24 -34.51 -50.55
CA GLU A 52 -36.11 -33.68 -50.13
C GLU A 52 -35.90 -32.50 -51.10
N PRO A 53 -36.65 -31.40 -51.00
CA PRO A 53 -36.65 -30.29 -51.97
C PRO A 53 -35.34 -29.48 -51.97
N LYS A 54 -34.60 -29.47 -50.84
CA LYS A 54 -33.40 -28.61 -50.70
C LYS A 54 -32.29 -29.00 -51.70
N PRO A 55 -31.85 -30.27 -51.82
CA PRO A 55 -30.82 -30.65 -52.80
C PRO A 55 -31.24 -30.35 -54.24
N VAL A 56 -32.51 -30.56 -54.60
CA VAL A 56 -33.05 -30.31 -55.93
C VAL A 56 -32.99 -28.80 -56.25
N MET A 57 -33.40 -27.94 -55.31
CA MET A 57 -33.34 -26.51 -55.45
C MET A 57 -31.90 -26.00 -55.60
N ILE A 58 -30.96 -26.53 -54.83
CA ILE A 58 -29.54 -26.18 -54.95
C ILE A 58 -29.00 -26.51 -56.33
N ALA A 59 -29.31 -27.71 -56.84
CA ALA A 59 -28.83 -28.16 -58.14
C ALA A 59 -29.46 -27.37 -59.31
N GLU A 60 -30.76 -27.11 -59.23
CA GLU A 60 -31.52 -26.50 -60.35
C GLU A 60 -31.26 -24.98 -60.45
N PHE A 61 -31.16 -24.28 -59.33
CA PHE A 61 -31.03 -22.79 -59.31
C PHE A 61 -29.61 -22.34 -58.93
N ALA A 62 -28.66 -23.24 -58.84
CA ALA A 62 -27.28 -22.96 -58.39
C ALA A 62 -27.20 -22.21 -57.05
N LEU A 63 -28.11 -22.55 -56.12
CA LEU A 63 -28.15 -21.97 -54.79
C LEU A 63 -27.10 -22.60 -53.90
N ASN A 64 -26.67 -21.90 -52.86
CA ASN A 64 -25.93 -22.50 -51.76
C ASN A 64 -26.89 -22.96 -50.66
N ASP A 65 -26.30 -23.68 -49.67
CA ASP A 65 -27.07 -24.28 -48.55
C ASP A 65 -27.85 -23.20 -47.75
N THR A 66 -27.21 -22.07 -47.46
CA THR A 66 -27.81 -20.94 -46.72
C THR A 66 -29.00 -20.33 -47.48
N GLN A 67 -28.88 -20.16 -48.80
CA GLN A 67 -29.91 -19.61 -49.64
C GLN A 67 -31.13 -20.55 -49.76
N ALA A 68 -30.87 -21.84 -50.00
CA ALA A 68 -31.94 -22.85 -50.08
C ALA A 68 -32.69 -22.97 -48.74
N GLU A 69 -31.98 -22.97 -47.63
CA GLU A 69 -32.58 -22.99 -46.30
C GLU A 69 -33.43 -21.74 -46.02
N ALA A 70 -32.92 -20.58 -46.40
CA ALA A 70 -33.64 -19.31 -46.26
C ALA A 70 -34.93 -19.27 -47.09
N ILE A 71 -34.92 -19.85 -48.31
CA ILE A 71 -36.08 -19.93 -49.17
C ILE A 71 -37.14 -20.86 -48.59
N LEU A 72 -36.73 -22.06 -48.11
CA LEU A 72 -37.65 -23.03 -47.49
C LEU A 72 -38.31 -22.49 -46.21
N ASN A 73 -37.61 -21.66 -45.48
CA ASN A 73 -38.09 -21.00 -44.25
C ASN A 73 -38.86 -19.69 -44.54
N MET A 74 -39.07 -19.32 -45.83
CA MET A 74 -39.74 -18.08 -46.21
C MET A 74 -41.25 -18.17 -45.88
N ARG A 75 -41.76 -17.10 -45.28
CA ARG A 75 -43.20 -17.00 -45.00
C ARG A 75 -43.94 -16.70 -46.29
N LEU A 76 -45.08 -17.35 -46.56
CA LEU A 76 -45.92 -17.19 -47.75
C LEU A 76 -46.31 -15.71 -48.00
N ARG A 77 -46.51 -14.92 -46.95
CA ARG A 77 -46.81 -13.50 -47.09
C ARG A 77 -45.68 -12.70 -47.73
N ALA A 78 -44.43 -13.15 -47.62
CA ALA A 78 -43.25 -12.49 -48.20
C ALA A 78 -43.24 -12.60 -49.75
N LEU A 79 -44.02 -13.50 -50.34
CA LEU A 79 -44.14 -13.72 -51.76
C LEU A 79 -45.00 -12.65 -52.49
N ARG A 80 -45.43 -11.60 -51.79
CA ARG A 80 -46.21 -10.49 -52.39
C ARG A 80 -45.28 -9.59 -53.22
N ARG A 81 -45.81 -9.09 -54.35
CA ARG A 81 -45.06 -8.21 -55.30
C ARG A 81 -44.47 -6.97 -54.64
N LEU A 82 -45.11 -6.41 -53.62
CA LEU A 82 -44.59 -5.25 -52.87
C LEU A 82 -43.35 -5.59 -52.05
N GLU A 83 -43.27 -6.82 -51.55
CA GLU A 83 -42.12 -7.33 -50.76
C GLU A 83 -40.91 -7.55 -51.69
N GLU A 84 -41.10 -8.05 -52.93
CA GLU A 84 -40.01 -8.19 -53.90
C GLU A 84 -39.32 -6.84 -54.18
N MET A 85 -40.08 -5.78 -54.41
CA MET A 85 -39.51 -4.44 -54.63
C MET A 85 -38.76 -3.92 -53.39
N ALA A 86 -39.23 -4.24 -52.19
CA ALA A 86 -38.55 -3.86 -50.95
C ALA A 86 -37.22 -4.62 -50.80
N LEU A 87 -37.20 -5.93 -51.06
CA LEU A 87 -35.98 -6.75 -51.02
C LEU A 87 -34.94 -6.30 -52.05
N ARG A 88 -35.34 -5.99 -53.25
CA ARG A 88 -34.43 -5.42 -54.29
C ARG A 88 -33.81 -4.10 -53.84
N ARG A 89 -34.61 -3.20 -53.25
CA ARG A 89 -34.11 -1.91 -52.72
C ARG A 89 -33.16 -2.13 -51.55
N GLU A 90 -33.47 -3.07 -50.64
CA GLU A 90 -32.58 -3.43 -49.52
C GLU A 90 -31.26 -3.98 -50.05
N ARG A 91 -31.32 -4.90 -51.04
CA ARG A 91 -30.13 -5.50 -51.66
C ARG A 91 -29.25 -4.43 -52.30
N ASP A 92 -29.84 -3.51 -53.09
CA ASP A 92 -29.07 -2.45 -53.78
C ASP A 92 -28.46 -1.45 -52.80
N ALA A 93 -29.18 -1.12 -51.74
CA ALA A 93 -28.66 -0.27 -50.66
C ALA A 93 -27.49 -0.93 -49.92
N LEU A 94 -27.61 -2.23 -49.58
CA LEU A 94 -26.53 -2.99 -48.93
C LEU A 94 -25.32 -3.19 -49.85
N ALA A 95 -25.51 -3.41 -51.14
CA ALA A 95 -24.43 -3.51 -52.13
C ALA A 95 -23.67 -2.19 -52.27
N ALA A 96 -24.38 -1.06 -52.27
CA ALA A 96 -23.74 0.27 -52.26
C ALA A 96 -22.95 0.52 -50.93
N GLU A 97 -23.53 0.14 -49.79
CA GLU A 97 -22.83 0.23 -48.50
C GLU A 97 -21.58 -0.67 -48.47
N GLN A 98 -21.68 -1.90 -48.98
CA GLN A 98 -20.57 -2.82 -49.11
C GLN A 98 -19.40 -2.20 -49.91
N ALA A 99 -19.70 -1.69 -51.11
CA ALA A 99 -18.68 -1.06 -51.96
C ALA A 99 -18.04 0.15 -51.28
N GLY A 100 -18.81 0.94 -50.55
CA GLY A 100 -18.29 2.06 -49.77
C GLY A 100 -17.36 1.65 -48.63
N LEU A 101 -17.72 0.59 -47.92
CA LEU A 101 -16.88 0.05 -46.83
C LEU A 101 -15.60 -0.63 -47.35
N GLU A 102 -15.67 -1.34 -48.47
CA GLU A 102 -14.52 -1.93 -49.14
C GLU A 102 -13.54 -0.85 -49.62
N ALA A 103 -14.03 0.21 -50.25
CA ALA A 103 -13.22 1.37 -50.65
C ALA A 103 -12.57 2.05 -49.46
N LEU A 104 -13.30 2.19 -48.34
CA LEU A 104 -12.76 2.73 -47.09
C LEU A 104 -11.62 1.84 -46.52
N LEU A 105 -11.81 0.53 -46.52
CA LEU A 105 -10.81 -0.40 -46.00
C LEU A 105 -9.56 -0.47 -46.90
N ALA A 106 -9.70 -0.30 -48.18
CA ALA A 106 -8.61 -0.33 -49.16
C ALA A 106 -7.74 0.94 -49.15
N SER A 107 -8.24 2.06 -48.60
CA SER A 107 -7.55 3.36 -48.69
C SER A 107 -7.29 3.97 -47.29
N GLU A 108 -6.01 4.00 -46.91
CA GLU A 108 -5.61 4.67 -45.66
C GLU A 108 -6.00 6.17 -45.66
N ARG A 109 -5.87 6.83 -46.81
CA ARG A 109 -6.31 8.22 -46.94
C ARG A 109 -7.81 8.41 -46.68
N ALA A 110 -8.63 7.48 -47.15
CA ALA A 110 -10.08 7.50 -46.90
C ALA A 110 -10.38 7.26 -45.40
N GLN A 111 -9.65 6.38 -44.75
CA GLN A 111 -9.77 6.12 -43.31
C GLN A 111 -9.49 7.38 -42.50
N TRP A 112 -8.38 8.06 -42.77
CA TRP A 112 -8.05 9.31 -42.09
C TRP A 112 -9.02 10.45 -42.43
N ALA A 113 -9.49 10.54 -43.65
CA ALA A 113 -10.51 11.50 -44.01
C ALA A 113 -11.79 11.28 -43.21
N ARG A 114 -12.24 10.03 -43.08
CA ARG A 114 -13.42 9.65 -42.29
C ARG A 114 -13.28 10.03 -40.82
N ILE A 115 -12.11 9.73 -40.21
CA ILE A 115 -11.81 10.12 -38.83
C ILE A 115 -11.82 11.65 -38.69
N GLY A 116 -11.25 12.36 -39.66
CA GLY A 116 -11.28 13.83 -39.69
C GLY A 116 -12.69 14.39 -39.74
N ASP A 117 -13.59 13.76 -40.52
CA ASP A 117 -15.01 14.18 -40.58
C ASP A 117 -15.72 13.94 -39.23
N GLU A 118 -15.46 12.80 -38.58
CA GLU A 118 -16.01 12.51 -37.25
C GLU A 118 -15.53 13.52 -36.20
N VAL A 119 -14.26 13.90 -36.24
CA VAL A 119 -13.69 14.91 -35.33
C VAL A 119 -14.31 16.28 -35.59
N ARG A 120 -14.46 16.67 -36.87
CA ARG A 120 -15.13 17.92 -37.25
C ARG A 120 -16.61 17.95 -36.81
N ASP A 121 -17.30 16.81 -36.86
CA ASP A 121 -18.68 16.74 -36.38
C ASP A 121 -18.77 16.90 -34.86
N ILE A 122 -17.83 16.29 -34.12
CA ILE A 122 -17.71 16.50 -32.66
C ILE A 122 -17.42 17.98 -32.35
N ASP A 123 -16.51 18.61 -33.07
CA ASP A 123 -16.19 20.02 -32.88
C ASP A 123 -17.40 20.92 -33.14
N ARG A 124 -18.17 20.64 -34.21
CA ARG A 124 -19.42 21.37 -34.46
C ARG A 124 -20.46 21.24 -33.36
N ARG A 125 -20.55 20.07 -32.72
CA ARG A 125 -21.51 19.79 -31.64
C ARG A 125 -21.10 20.30 -30.27
N PHE A 126 -19.81 20.23 -29.97
CA PHE A 126 -19.25 20.43 -28.63
C PHE A 126 -18.09 21.42 -28.57
N GLY A 127 -17.63 21.92 -29.71
CA GLY A 127 -16.54 22.89 -29.78
C GLY A 127 -16.93 24.26 -29.18
N ALA A 128 -15.98 25.15 -29.10
CA ALA A 128 -16.14 26.45 -28.41
C ALA A 128 -17.29 27.31 -28.97
N ALA A 129 -17.63 27.15 -30.26
CA ALA A 129 -18.72 27.87 -30.92
C ALA A 129 -20.11 27.25 -30.66
N ALA A 130 -20.20 26.03 -30.16
CA ALA A 130 -21.47 25.36 -29.88
C ALA A 130 -22.13 25.92 -28.60
N PRO A 131 -23.48 25.89 -28.49
CA PRO A 131 -24.13 26.28 -27.24
C PRO A 131 -23.61 25.48 -26.03
N GLY A 132 -23.05 26.18 -25.06
CA GLY A 132 -22.42 25.55 -23.86
C GLY A 132 -21.04 24.93 -24.09
N GLY A 133 -20.48 25.03 -25.31
CA GLY A 133 -19.18 24.49 -25.67
C GLY A 133 -17.99 25.36 -25.24
N ALA A 134 -18.22 26.60 -24.84
CA ALA A 134 -17.17 27.50 -24.38
C ALA A 134 -16.44 26.89 -23.17
N ARG A 135 -15.11 26.94 -23.25
CA ARG A 135 -14.27 26.43 -22.15
C ARG A 135 -14.53 27.20 -20.86
N ARG A 136 -15.00 26.51 -19.82
CA ARG A 136 -15.27 27.09 -18.51
C ARG A 136 -14.04 27.09 -17.59
N THR A 137 -13.07 26.21 -17.90
CA THR A 137 -11.82 26.14 -17.13
C THR A 137 -10.83 27.19 -17.59
N VAL A 138 -10.29 27.95 -16.67
CA VAL A 138 -9.19 28.89 -16.90
C VAL A 138 -7.88 28.22 -16.50
N LEU A 139 -6.79 28.56 -17.22
CA LEU A 139 -5.44 28.24 -16.75
C LEU A 139 -5.07 29.30 -15.71
N ALA A 140 -5.01 28.91 -14.47
CA ALA A 140 -4.48 29.75 -13.39
C ALA A 140 -3.25 29.05 -12.80
N LEU A 141 -2.37 29.85 -12.17
CA LEU A 141 -1.39 29.26 -11.27
C LEU A 141 -2.16 28.48 -10.21
N ALA A 142 -1.65 27.29 -9.87
CA ALA A 142 -2.20 26.57 -8.75
C ALA A 142 -2.22 27.51 -7.54
N PRO A 143 -3.35 27.68 -6.82
CA PRO A 143 -3.30 28.36 -5.56
C PRO A 143 -2.19 27.70 -4.73
N GLU A 144 -1.39 28.49 -4.02
CA GLU A 144 -0.55 27.95 -2.97
C GLU A 144 -1.50 27.27 -1.98
N VAL A 145 -1.72 26.01 -2.22
CA VAL A 145 -2.35 25.15 -1.24
C VAL A 145 -1.27 25.01 -0.18
N ASP A 146 -1.43 25.67 0.95
CA ASP A 146 -0.85 25.16 2.18
C ASP A 146 -1.29 23.71 2.25
N ALA A 147 -0.44 22.84 1.72
CA ALA A 147 -0.69 21.40 1.73
C ALA A 147 -0.75 21.04 3.20
N MET A 148 -1.98 20.97 3.73
CA MET A 148 -2.16 20.35 5.05
C MET A 148 -1.43 19.02 4.98
N PRO A 149 -0.40 18.84 5.81
CA PRO A 149 0.34 17.59 5.81
C PRO A 149 -0.68 16.45 5.98
N PRO A 150 -0.53 15.32 5.30
CA PRO A 150 -1.45 14.18 5.41
C PRO A 150 -1.73 13.79 6.86
N GLU A 151 -0.78 14.09 7.76
CA GLU A 151 -0.85 13.89 9.21
C GLU A 151 -1.94 14.77 9.87
N ALA A 152 -2.25 15.93 9.32
CA ALA A 152 -3.32 16.81 9.84
C ALA A 152 -4.75 16.31 9.50
N MET A 153 -4.89 15.33 8.60
CA MET A 153 -6.15 14.67 8.28
C MET A 153 -6.44 13.46 9.18
N ILE A 154 -5.48 13.05 10.04
CA ILE A 154 -5.64 11.91 10.93
C ILE A 154 -6.46 12.37 12.13
N GLU A 155 -7.62 11.76 12.33
CA GLU A 155 -8.44 11.98 13.53
C GLU A 155 -7.67 11.53 14.77
N ARG A 156 -7.58 12.42 15.75
CA ARG A 156 -6.86 12.17 17.00
C ARG A 156 -7.69 11.29 17.92
N GLU A 157 -7.37 10.01 17.98
CA GLU A 157 -8.02 9.04 18.84
C GLU A 157 -7.01 8.41 19.82
N PRO A 158 -7.40 8.16 21.09
CA PRO A 158 -6.55 7.40 22.01
C PRO A 158 -6.45 5.94 21.59
N ILE A 159 -5.25 5.38 21.69
CA ILE A 159 -4.97 3.98 21.37
C ILE A 159 -4.05 3.36 22.42
N THR A 160 -4.11 2.04 22.56
CA THR A 160 -3.14 1.26 23.31
C THR A 160 -2.34 0.41 22.36
N VAL A 161 -1.04 0.65 22.28
CA VAL A 161 -0.11 -0.10 21.45
C VAL A 161 0.38 -1.31 22.22
N ILE A 162 0.31 -2.49 21.59
CA ILE A 162 0.78 -3.75 22.15
C ILE A 162 1.73 -4.39 21.13
N CYS A 163 2.93 -4.76 21.59
CA CYS A 163 3.89 -5.52 20.80
C CYS A 163 4.29 -6.78 21.55
N SER A 164 4.26 -7.91 20.87
CA SER A 164 4.59 -9.22 21.41
C SER A 164 6.11 -9.50 21.43
N ARG A 165 6.53 -10.61 22.06
CA ARG A 165 7.93 -11.06 22.06
C ARG A 165 8.46 -11.41 20.67
N ASN A 166 7.56 -11.86 19.77
CA ASN A 166 7.88 -12.19 18.39
C ASN A 166 7.67 -11.00 17.44
N ASP A 167 7.69 -9.76 17.98
CA ASP A 167 7.60 -8.49 17.25
C ASP A 167 6.30 -8.33 16.42
N TRP A 168 5.17 -8.91 16.91
CA TRP A 168 3.84 -8.65 16.36
C TRP A 168 3.23 -7.44 17.06
N ILE A 169 2.85 -6.41 16.27
CA ILE A 169 2.33 -5.15 16.79
C ILE A 169 0.88 -4.93 16.39
N ARG A 170 0.10 -4.32 17.28
CA ARG A 170 -1.28 -3.88 17.03
C ARG A 170 -1.64 -2.69 17.90
N ALA A 171 -2.69 -1.96 17.51
CA ALA A 171 -3.27 -0.87 18.28
C ALA A 171 -4.71 -1.21 18.69
N LEU A 172 -5.00 -1.19 19.98
CA LEU A 172 -6.35 -1.29 20.50
C LEU A 172 -6.97 0.13 20.56
N LYS A 173 -8.26 0.24 20.29
CA LYS A 173 -8.96 1.50 20.42
C LYS A 173 -9.14 1.89 21.91
N GLY A 174 -8.83 3.12 22.23
CA GLY A 174 -8.88 3.65 23.60
C GLY A 174 -7.65 3.33 24.45
N HIS A 175 -7.57 3.93 25.63
CA HIS A 175 -6.58 3.62 26.65
C HIS A 175 -7.05 2.43 27.51
N VAL A 176 -6.70 1.24 27.08
CA VAL A 176 -6.97 -0.01 27.83
C VAL A 176 -5.96 -0.16 28.96
N PRO A 177 -6.34 -0.66 30.15
CA PRO A 177 -5.38 -0.94 31.24
C PRO A 177 -4.24 -1.83 30.75
N LEU A 178 -2.98 -1.42 31.02
CA LEU A 178 -1.79 -2.09 30.49
C LEU A 178 -1.53 -3.49 31.11
N ASP A 179 -2.16 -3.76 32.25
CA ASP A 179 -2.16 -5.04 32.97
C ASP A 179 -3.30 -5.97 32.54
N SER A 180 -4.19 -5.52 31.61
CA SER A 180 -5.27 -6.34 31.09
C SER A 180 -4.73 -7.55 30.33
N GLU A 181 -5.38 -8.70 30.51
CA GLU A 181 -5.03 -9.93 29.80
C GLU A 181 -5.26 -9.78 28.30
N GLN A 182 -4.21 -10.01 27.53
CA GLN A 182 -4.20 -9.89 26.09
C GLN A 182 -3.92 -11.24 25.44
N LYS A 183 -4.62 -11.52 24.31
CA LYS A 183 -4.38 -12.74 23.54
C LYS A 183 -3.16 -12.57 22.64
N PHE A 184 -2.29 -13.56 22.64
CA PHE A 184 -1.14 -13.69 21.76
C PHE A 184 -1.20 -15.00 20.99
N ARG A 185 -0.33 -15.18 20.00
CA ARG A 185 -0.16 -16.47 19.31
C ARG A 185 0.43 -17.52 20.24
N ASP A 186 0.23 -18.79 19.92
CA ASP A 186 0.78 -19.90 20.69
C ASP A 186 2.32 -19.76 20.79
N GLY A 187 2.84 -19.84 22.01
CA GLY A 187 4.26 -19.66 22.30
C GLY A 187 4.77 -18.21 22.32
N ASP A 188 3.90 -17.22 22.09
CA ASP A 188 4.23 -15.78 22.15
C ASP A 188 3.70 -15.15 23.46
N GLY A 189 4.05 -13.89 23.72
CA GLY A 189 3.63 -13.19 24.92
C GLY A 189 3.89 -11.69 24.87
N PRO A 190 3.47 -10.95 25.91
CA PRO A 190 3.63 -9.51 25.95
C PRO A 190 5.12 -9.12 26.05
N ARG A 191 5.49 -8.03 25.37
CA ARG A 191 6.81 -7.42 25.49
C ARG A 191 6.74 -5.92 25.73
N PHE A 192 6.02 -5.18 24.89
CA PHE A 192 5.79 -3.75 25.04
C PHE A 192 4.29 -3.47 25.04
N ALA A 193 3.85 -2.63 25.99
CA ALA A 193 2.49 -2.11 26.04
C ALA A 193 2.54 -0.68 26.55
N PHE A 194 1.90 0.26 25.86
CA PHE A 194 1.83 1.66 26.26
C PHE A 194 0.67 2.38 25.59
N HIS A 195 0.26 3.50 26.20
CA HIS A 195 -0.75 4.39 25.66
C HIS A 195 -0.14 5.39 24.67
N ALA A 196 -0.85 5.64 23.58
CA ALA A 196 -0.50 6.60 22.53
C ALA A 196 -1.76 7.19 21.91
N GLU A 197 -1.59 8.05 20.92
CA GLU A 197 -2.66 8.59 20.07
C GLU A 197 -2.38 8.22 18.61
N THR A 198 -3.42 8.20 17.78
CA THR A 198 -3.27 7.91 16.34
C THR A 198 -2.32 8.88 15.64
N THR A 199 -2.21 10.10 16.11
CA THR A 199 -1.31 11.14 15.59
C THR A 199 0.14 11.01 16.07
N ASP A 200 0.41 10.13 17.03
CA ASP A 200 1.76 9.95 17.58
C ASP A 200 2.68 9.24 16.57
N LYS A 201 3.98 9.54 16.68
CA LYS A 201 5.06 8.78 16.04
C LYS A 201 5.66 7.85 17.08
N LEU A 202 5.91 6.60 16.71
CA LEU A 202 6.54 5.63 17.57
C LEU A 202 8.02 5.51 17.19
N LEU A 203 8.90 5.54 18.21
CA LEU A 203 10.33 5.29 18.07
C LEU A 203 10.63 3.85 18.46
N LEU A 204 11.34 3.15 17.59
CA LEU A 204 11.81 1.78 17.79
C LEU A 204 13.32 1.76 17.60
N MET A 205 14.06 1.17 18.55
CA MET A 205 15.49 0.93 18.41
C MET A 205 15.78 -0.55 18.27
N SER A 206 16.60 -0.92 17.27
CA SER A 206 17.06 -2.30 17.05
C SER A 206 18.41 -2.59 17.72
N THR A 207 18.74 -3.88 17.82
CA THR A 207 20.03 -4.36 18.33
C THR A 207 21.22 -3.86 17.51
N SER A 208 21.06 -3.53 16.24
CA SER A 208 22.09 -2.89 15.41
C SER A 208 22.30 -1.39 15.69
N GLY A 209 21.54 -0.80 16.63
CA GLY A 209 21.63 0.62 16.99
C GLY A 209 20.95 1.56 15.97
N ARG A 210 20.10 1.01 15.10
CA ARG A 210 19.23 1.80 14.21
C ARG A 210 17.94 2.19 14.93
N VAL A 211 17.46 3.38 14.65
CA VAL A 211 16.18 3.87 15.12
C VAL A 211 15.23 3.97 13.94
N PHE A 212 14.03 3.45 14.10
CA PHE A 212 12.95 3.49 13.13
C PHE A 212 11.82 4.36 13.67
N THR A 213 11.05 4.94 12.77
CA THR A 213 9.87 5.75 13.13
C THR A 213 8.65 5.15 12.45
N LEU A 214 7.61 4.85 13.23
CA LEU A 214 6.33 4.33 12.77
C LEU A 214 5.23 5.33 13.12
N PRO A 215 4.41 5.78 12.17
CA PRO A 215 3.18 6.51 12.48
C PRO A 215 2.20 5.58 13.22
N ALA A 216 1.66 6.02 14.35
CA ALA A 216 0.72 5.21 15.12
C ALA A 216 -0.58 4.92 14.35
N ALA A 217 -1.00 5.84 13.45
CA ALA A 217 -2.14 5.64 12.56
C ALA A 217 -1.95 4.47 11.55
N SER A 218 -0.71 4.07 11.27
CA SER A 218 -0.44 2.95 10.36
C SER A 218 -0.49 1.56 11.01
N LEU A 219 -0.68 1.51 12.33
CA LEU A 219 -0.72 0.24 13.05
C LEU A 219 -1.99 -0.55 12.74
N PRO A 220 -1.89 -1.89 12.64
CA PRO A 220 -3.06 -2.75 12.47
C PRO A 220 -3.98 -2.65 13.69
N GLY A 221 -5.29 -2.65 13.43
CA GLY A 221 -6.31 -2.59 14.48
C GLY A 221 -6.33 -3.84 15.37
N GLY A 222 -6.88 -3.69 16.57
CA GLY A 222 -6.84 -4.70 17.64
C GLY A 222 -7.72 -5.94 17.47
N ARG A 223 -8.44 -6.12 16.35
CA ARG A 223 -9.33 -7.28 16.13
C ARG A 223 -8.59 -8.60 15.88
N GLY A 224 -7.29 -8.57 15.62
CA GLY A 224 -6.46 -9.75 15.32
C GLY A 224 -5.28 -9.87 16.28
N MET A 225 -4.32 -10.70 15.92
CA MET A 225 -3.05 -10.86 16.67
C MET A 225 -2.00 -9.79 16.31
N GLY A 226 -2.36 -8.83 15.42
CA GLY A 226 -1.45 -7.82 14.90
C GLY A 226 -0.72 -8.28 13.64
N GLU A 227 0.30 -7.51 13.26
CA GLU A 227 1.18 -7.80 12.12
C GLU A 227 2.65 -7.74 12.54
N PRO A 228 3.54 -8.47 11.86
CA PRO A 228 4.97 -8.40 12.14
C PRO A 228 5.52 -7.00 11.87
N LEU A 229 6.31 -6.44 12.77
CA LEU A 229 7.00 -5.15 12.58
C LEU A 229 7.83 -5.11 11.28
N ARG A 230 8.38 -6.26 10.87
CA ARG A 230 9.18 -6.39 9.62
C ARG A 230 8.40 -6.08 8.33
N LEU A 231 7.08 -6.10 8.36
CA LEU A 231 6.25 -5.64 7.24
C LEU A 231 6.16 -4.10 7.15
N MET A 232 6.41 -3.42 8.27
CA MET A 232 6.28 -1.96 8.39
C MET A 232 7.62 -1.24 8.29
N ILE A 233 8.70 -1.87 8.75
CA ILE A 233 10.07 -1.33 8.77
C ILE A 233 11.05 -2.36 8.20
N ASP A 234 12.18 -1.88 7.66
CA ASP A 234 13.23 -2.75 7.10
C ASP A 234 14.18 -3.23 8.24
N LEU A 235 13.61 -3.98 9.19
CA LEU A 235 14.37 -4.61 10.28
C LEU A 235 15.08 -5.85 9.75
N ALA A 236 16.41 -5.91 9.86
CA ALA A 236 17.22 -7.06 9.44
C ALA A 236 16.83 -8.34 10.18
N ASN A 237 17.03 -9.52 9.58
CA ASN A 237 16.58 -10.79 10.15
C ASN A 237 17.29 -11.14 11.47
N GLU A 238 18.54 -10.75 11.60
CA GLU A 238 19.37 -10.92 12.80
C GLU A 238 19.10 -9.88 13.89
N ASP A 239 18.39 -8.79 13.56
CA ASP A 239 18.06 -7.72 14.49
C ASP A 239 16.83 -8.04 15.33
N ALA A 240 16.90 -7.68 16.61
CA ALA A 240 15.77 -7.67 17.54
C ALA A 240 15.44 -6.25 17.98
N VAL A 241 14.20 -6.03 18.39
CA VAL A 241 13.75 -4.76 18.94
C VAL A 241 14.30 -4.59 20.36
N VAL A 242 15.05 -3.52 20.62
CA VAL A 242 15.55 -3.19 21.97
C VAL A 242 14.50 -2.43 22.76
N ALA A 243 13.87 -1.44 22.11
CA ALA A 243 12.84 -0.59 22.72
C ALA A 243 11.81 -0.16 21.69
N LEU A 244 10.59 0.06 22.16
CA LEU A 244 9.48 0.63 21.41
C LEU A 244 8.75 1.61 22.32
N THR A 245 8.58 2.87 21.90
CA THR A 245 8.04 3.94 22.76
C THR A 245 7.41 5.05 21.90
N PRO A 246 6.40 5.76 22.37
CA PRO A 246 5.90 6.95 21.69
C PRO A 246 6.95 8.06 21.71
N HIS A 247 7.07 8.78 20.61
CA HIS A 247 7.87 9.99 20.53
C HIS A 247 7.21 11.11 21.35
N ARG A 248 8.01 11.82 22.13
CA ARG A 248 7.57 12.97 22.90
C ARG A 248 8.39 14.21 22.49
N PRO A 249 7.76 15.28 21.96
CA PRO A 249 8.47 16.51 21.62
C PRO A 249 9.29 17.04 22.80
N GLY A 250 10.55 17.41 22.55
CA GLY A 250 11.46 17.92 23.57
C GLY A 250 12.08 16.87 24.49
N ALA A 251 11.65 15.61 24.43
CA ALA A 251 12.26 14.54 25.23
C ALA A 251 13.63 14.11 24.70
N LYS A 252 14.45 13.58 25.59
CA LYS A 252 15.76 13.02 25.28
C LYS A 252 15.83 11.54 25.69
N ARG A 253 16.71 10.79 25.04
CA ARG A 253 16.98 9.37 25.31
C ARG A 253 18.44 9.13 25.60
N LEU A 254 18.69 8.27 26.55
CA LEU A 254 20.00 7.67 26.79
C LEU A 254 20.12 6.41 25.94
N LEU A 255 21.03 6.42 24.96
CA LEU A 255 21.37 5.28 24.13
C LEU A 255 22.67 4.66 24.63
N ALA A 256 22.70 3.34 24.77
CA ALA A 256 23.95 2.66 25.13
C ALA A 256 24.09 1.28 24.50
N SER A 257 25.33 0.90 24.22
CA SER A 257 25.74 -0.41 23.75
C SER A 257 25.93 -1.40 24.87
N GLY A 258 25.86 -2.71 24.58
CA GLY A 258 26.22 -3.77 25.53
C GLY A 258 27.66 -3.68 26.01
N ALA A 259 28.57 -3.07 25.24
CA ALA A 259 29.94 -2.80 25.70
C ALA A 259 30.02 -1.65 26.73
N GLY A 260 28.92 -0.92 26.97
CA GLY A 260 28.85 0.16 27.96
C GLY A 260 29.36 1.51 27.45
N ASP A 261 29.28 1.77 26.15
CA ASP A 261 29.46 3.10 25.59
C ASP A 261 28.08 3.68 25.29
N GLY A 262 27.84 4.96 25.57
CA GLY A 262 26.54 5.60 25.39
C GLY A 262 26.61 7.11 25.36
N PHE A 263 25.47 7.74 25.02
CA PHE A 263 25.30 9.19 24.92
C PHE A 263 23.81 9.55 25.03
N ILE A 264 23.54 10.83 25.19
CA ILE A 264 22.18 11.38 25.19
C ILE A 264 21.86 11.89 23.79
N ALA A 265 20.66 11.61 23.28
CA ALA A 265 20.14 12.16 22.03
C ALA A 265 18.76 12.76 22.23
N ALA A 266 18.48 13.89 21.55
CA ALA A 266 17.14 14.43 21.46
C ALA A 266 16.27 13.49 20.59
N GLU A 267 15.05 13.19 21.01
CA GLU A 267 14.16 12.31 20.24
C GLU A 267 13.88 12.86 18.83
N ALA A 268 13.84 14.18 18.68
CA ALA A 268 13.66 14.84 17.39
C ALA A 268 14.77 14.46 16.39
N ASP A 269 16.00 14.31 16.87
CA ASP A 269 17.16 13.91 16.05
C ASP A 269 17.16 12.43 15.71
N LEU A 270 16.37 11.62 16.41
CA LEU A 270 16.25 10.17 16.19
C LEU A 270 15.16 9.80 15.18
N LEU A 271 14.30 10.76 14.81
CA LEU A 271 13.23 10.50 13.84
C LEU A 271 13.80 10.08 12.49
N ALA A 272 13.35 8.94 11.99
CA ALA A 272 13.68 8.43 10.68
C ALA A 272 12.56 8.75 9.68
N GLN A 273 12.94 9.16 8.47
CA GLN A 273 11.99 9.52 7.41
C GLN A 273 11.69 8.36 6.45
N THR A 274 12.44 7.26 6.57
CA THR A 274 12.32 6.10 5.69
C THR A 274 12.15 4.82 6.48
N ARG A 275 11.60 3.79 5.85
CA ARG A 275 11.43 2.45 6.44
C ARG A 275 12.76 1.80 6.82
N ALA A 276 13.85 2.17 6.16
CA ALA A 276 15.20 1.69 6.47
C ALA A 276 15.75 2.21 7.81
N GLY A 277 15.05 3.16 8.45
CA GLY A 277 15.48 3.73 9.72
C GLY A 277 16.75 4.57 9.59
N ARG A 278 17.23 5.05 10.74
CA ARG A 278 18.42 5.88 10.88
C ARG A 278 19.42 5.23 11.83
N GLN A 279 20.70 5.18 11.46
CA GLN A 279 21.75 4.78 12.37
C GLN A 279 21.96 5.87 13.43
N ALA A 280 21.67 5.55 14.69
CA ALA A 280 21.88 6.45 15.82
C ALA A 280 23.09 6.02 16.65
N LEU A 281 23.15 4.77 17.12
CA LEU A 281 24.24 4.24 17.90
C LEU A 281 25.21 3.42 17.03
N ASN A 282 26.44 3.88 16.91
CA ASN A 282 27.50 3.15 16.20
C ASN A 282 28.09 2.07 17.11
N LEU A 283 28.07 0.84 16.65
CA LEU A 283 28.49 -0.34 17.42
C LEU A 283 29.80 -0.93 16.88
N ALA A 284 30.61 -1.48 17.74
CA ALA A 284 31.73 -2.31 17.32
C ALA A 284 31.23 -3.70 16.83
N PRO A 285 31.98 -4.40 15.99
CA PRO A 285 31.65 -5.77 15.60
C PRO A 285 31.35 -6.67 16.78
N GLY A 286 30.23 -7.42 16.72
CA GLY A 286 29.80 -8.33 17.80
C GLY A 286 29.16 -7.67 19.02
N VAL A 287 29.01 -6.34 19.02
CA VAL A 287 28.35 -5.58 20.10
C VAL A 287 26.95 -5.18 19.65
N ALA A 288 25.94 -5.46 20.48
CA ALA A 288 24.57 -5.03 20.25
C ALA A 288 24.22 -3.75 21.04
N ALA A 289 23.26 -3.00 20.56
CA ALA A 289 22.59 -1.97 21.35
C ALA A 289 21.83 -2.62 22.51
N ARG A 290 21.87 -1.99 23.67
CA ARG A 290 21.30 -2.57 24.90
C ARG A 290 20.25 -1.69 25.54
N LEU A 291 20.38 -0.37 25.42
CA LEU A 291 19.59 0.59 26.18
C LEU A 291 19.06 1.71 25.28
N PHE A 292 17.79 2.04 25.50
CA PHE A 292 17.09 3.20 24.94
C PHE A 292 16.15 3.74 26.02
N ALA A 293 16.72 4.41 27.03
CA ALA A 293 15.99 4.84 28.22
C ALA A 293 15.59 6.33 28.15
N PRO A 294 14.46 6.74 28.75
CA PRO A 294 14.11 8.13 28.87
C PRO A 294 15.11 8.88 29.76
N VAL A 295 15.39 10.13 29.43
CA VAL A 295 16.21 11.02 30.24
C VAL A 295 15.27 11.91 31.08
N ALA A 296 15.17 11.59 32.38
CA ALA A 296 14.37 12.35 33.34
C ALA A 296 15.11 12.37 34.68
N GLY A 297 15.77 13.49 35.00
CA GLY A 297 16.57 13.67 36.19
C GLY A 297 17.93 14.26 35.90
N ASP A 298 18.81 14.21 36.90
CA ASP A 298 20.16 14.83 36.92
C ASP A 298 21.29 13.82 37.15
N ALA A 299 20.96 12.54 37.39
CA ALA A 299 21.91 11.48 37.65
C ALA A 299 21.64 10.24 36.80
N VAL A 300 22.70 9.46 36.53
CA VAL A 300 22.66 8.20 35.79
C VAL A 300 23.16 7.09 36.67
N ALA A 301 22.35 6.07 36.89
CA ALA A 301 22.75 4.81 37.51
C ALA A 301 23.03 3.79 36.40
N VAL A 302 24.15 3.12 36.45
CA VAL A 302 24.59 2.10 35.50
C VAL A 302 24.94 0.83 36.24
N VAL A 303 24.46 -0.30 35.80
CA VAL A 303 24.81 -1.61 36.39
C VAL A 303 25.32 -2.53 35.27
N GLY A 304 26.43 -3.21 35.60
CA GLY A 304 27.02 -4.21 34.69
C GLY A 304 26.54 -5.63 34.98
N ASP A 305 26.85 -6.55 34.06
CA ASP A 305 26.60 -7.98 34.21
C ASP A 305 27.32 -8.53 35.45
N ASN A 306 28.42 -7.88 35.85
CA ASN A 306 29.21 -8.17 37.08
C ASN A 306 28.58 -7.64 38.37
N ARG A 307 27.32 -7.18 38.34
CA ARG A 307 26.57 -6.62 39.48
C ARG A 307 27.17 -5.38 40.11
N LYS A 308 28.09 -4.68 39.46
CA LYS A 308 28.61 -3.42 39.97
C LYS A 308 27.73 -2.27 39.53
N LEU A 309 27.27 -1.50 40.50
CA LEU A 309 26.50 -0.27 40.34
C LEU A 309 27.42 0.94 40.38
N LEU A 310 27.21 1.87 39.50
CA LEU A 310 27.88 3.16 39.45
C LEU A 310 26.81 4.25 39.26
N VAL A 311 26.91 5.33 39.99
CA VAL A 311 26.09 6.52 39.81
C VAL A 311 26.99 7.70 39.49
N PHE A 312 26.62 8.50 38.50
CA PHE A 312 27.37 9.70 38.13
C PHE A 312 26.38 10.79 37.57
N ALA A 313 26.86 12.04 37.54
CA ALA A 313 26.03 13.15 37.09
C ALA A 313 25.69 13.04 35.58
N LEU A 314 24.46 13.36 35.23
CA LEU A 314 23.98 13.33 33.81
C LEU A 314 24.83 14.20 32.90
N GLU A 315 25.33 15.33 33.42
CA GLU A 315 26.18 16.30 32.71
C GLU A 315 27.50 15.70 32.19
N GLU A 316 27.94 14.56 32.74
CA GLU A 316 29.13 13.86 32.25
C GLU A 316 28.90 13.13 30.90
N LEU A 317 27.63 13.09 30.41
CA LEU A 317 27.28 12.48 29.12
C LEU A 317 27.17 13.52 28.04
N PRO A 318 27.81 13.31 26.88
CA PRO A 318 27.61 14.21 25.72
C PRO A 318 26.22 14.03 25.13
N GLU A 319 25.67 15.11 24.62
CA GLU A 319 24.51 15.09 23.76
C GLU A 319 24.96 14.97 22.29
N MET A 320 24.46 13.97 21.56
CA MET A 320 24.89 13.65 20.21
C MET A 320 23.69 13.20 19.37
N THR A 321 23.71 13.52 18.08
CA THR A 321 22.68 13.06 17.13
C THR A 321 22.97 11.64 16.60
N ARG A 322 24.23 11.22 16.62
CA ARG A 322 24.74 9.90 16.19
C ARG A 322 26.15 9.69 16.70
N GLY A 323 26.50 8.48 17.10
CA GLY A 323 27.87 8.15 17.46
C GLY A 323 27.99 6.86 18.25
N LYS A 324 29.19 6.55 18.70
CA LYS A 324 29.47 5.47 19.64
C LYS A 324 29.17 5.89 21.09
N GLY A 325 29.25 7.18 21.37
CA GLY A 325 29.20 7.73 22.72
C GLY A 325 30.49 7.57 23.50
N VAL A 326 30.37 7.74 24.80
CA VAL A 326 31.47 7.66 25.77
C VAL A 326 31.25 6.49 26.69
N ARG A 327 32.35 6.00 27.28
CA ARG A 327 32.34 4.89 28.27
C ARG A 327 31.50 5.31 29.49
N LEU A 328 30.46 4.52 29.81
CA LEU A 328 29.61 4.77 30.97
C LEU A 328 30.26 4.20 32.25
N GLN A 329 30.68 2.94 32.21
CA GLN A 329 31.29 2.24 33.31
C GLN A 329 32.44 1.36 32.80
N LYS A 330 33.47 1.13 33.62
CA LYS A 330 34.58 0.22 33.30
C LYS A 330 34.22 -1.20 33.75
N TYR A 331 34.14 -2.11 32.83
CA TYR A 331 33.94 -3.53 33.08
C TYR A 331 35.29 -4.26 33.02
N LYS A 332 35.54 -5.17 33.97
CA LYS A 332 36.62 -6.14 33.89
C LYS A 332 36.15 -7.33 33.08
N ASP A 333 34.93 -7.80 33.37
CA ASP A 333 34.27 -8.93 32.73
C ASP A 333 32.80 -8.54 32.46
N GLY A 334 32.20 -9.08 31.38
CA GLY A 334 30.85 -8.76 30.98
C GLY A 334 30.70 -7.37 30.31
N GLY A 335 29.53 -6.80 30.38
CA GLY A 335 29.18 -5.52 29.77
C GLY A 335 28.10 -4.76 30.54
N LEU A 336 27.44 -3.85 29.86
CA LEU A 336 26.30 -3.13 30.40
C LEU A 336 25.10 -4.06 30.49
N SER A 337 24.51 -4.20 31.66
CA SER A 337 23.25 -4.88 31.86
C SER A 337 22.06 -3.91 31.69
N ASP A 338 22.06 -2.81 32.46
CA ASP A 338 21.01 -1.81 32.43
C ASP A 338 21.52 -0.45 32.90
N ALA A 339 20.77 0.62 32.54
CA ALA A 339 21.01 1.96 33.08
C ALA A 339 19.69 2.72 33.21
N ARG A 340 19.64 3.62 34.18
CA ARG A 340 18.48 4.46 34.48
C ARG A 340 18.90 5.88 34.76
N VAL A 341 18.17 6.84 34.18
CA VAL A 341 18.28 8.25 34.55
C VAL A 341 17.25 8.55 35.63
N PHE A 342 17.64 9.27 36.66
CA PHE A 342 16.79 9.58 37.81
C PHE A 342 17.21 10.91 38.46
N THR A 343 16.37 11.45 39.33
CA THR A 343 16.70 12.62 40.14
C THR A 343 17.45 12.16 41.41
N LEU A 344 18.67 12.65 41.61
CA LEU A 344 19.51 12.20 42.73
C LEU A 344 18.84 12.45 44.10
N ALA A 345 18.12 13.58 44.22
CA ALA A 345 17.40 13.94 45.43
C ALA A 345 16.24 12.96 45.74
N ASP A 346 15.59 12.39 44.71
CA ASP A 346 14.47 11.42 44.89
C ASP A 346 14.98 10.00 45.20
N GLY A 347 16.28 9.76 44.97
CA GLY A 347 16.91 8.47 45.13
C GLY A 347 16.69 7.49 43.98
N LEU A 348 17.48 6.42 43.99
CA LEU A 348 17.42 5.35 42.98
C LEU A 348 16.41 4.28 43.39
N THR A 349 15.46 4.01 42.51
CA THR A 349 14.34 3.09 42.73
C THR A 349 14.42 1.87 41.84
N TRP A 350 14.16 0.66 42.40
CA TRP A 350 14.01 -0.59 41.63
C TRP A 350 13.00 -1.51 42.30
N LYS A 351 12.59 -2.59 41.59
CA LYS A 351 11.78 -3.66 42.18
C LYS A 351 12.69 -4.79 42.68
N ASP A 352 12.56 -5.18 43.96
CA ASP A 352 13.31 -6.32 44.49
C ASP A 352 12.77 -7.66 43.89
N PRO A 353 13.48 -8.79 44.08
CA PRO A 353 13.04 -10.11 43.62
C PRO A 353 11.65 -10.55 44.12
N ALA A 354 11.14 -9.93 45.19
CA ALA A 354 9.82 -10.17 45.73
C ALA A 354 8.76 -9.20 45.15
N GLY A 355 9.12 -8.37 44.16
CA GLY A 355 8.24 -7.41 43.49
C GLY A 355 7.97 -6.11 44.26
N ARG A 356 8.64 -5.91 45.40
CA ARG A 356 8.49 -4.72 46.25
C ARG A 356 9.36 -3.59 45.72
N THR A 357 8.83 -2.39 45.66
CA THR A 357 9.59 -1.19 45.32
C THR A 357 10.56 -0.83 46.43
N ARG A 358 11.84 -0.71 46.08
CA ARG A 358 12.90 -0.22 46.97
C ARG A 358 13.45 1.09 46.42
N THR A 359 13.68 2.06 47.30
CA THR A 359 14.32 3.33 47.00
C THR A 359 15.54 3.50 47.89
N VAL A 360 16.68 3.79 47.31
CA VAL A 360 17.93 4.10 47.99
C VAL A 360 18.29 5.54 47.67
N GLY A 361 18.48 6.32 48.71
CA GLY A 361 18.80 7.75 48.58
C GLY A 361 19.82 8.20 49.65
N GLY A 362 20.13 9.47 49.66
CA GLY A 362 20.98 10.09 50.65
C GLY A 362 22.34 9.44 50.82
N ASP A 363 22.71 9.11 52.08
CA ASP A 363 24.02 8.59 52.43
C ASP A 363 24.29 7.19 51.85
N GLU A 364 23.28 6.34 51.75
CA GLU A 364 23.45 4.99 51.15
C GLU A 364 23.81 5.07 49.66
N LEU A 365 23.33 6.07 48.96
CA LEU A 365 23.61 6.25 47.53
C LEU A 365 24.99 6.84 47.29
N ARG A 366 25.53 7.63 48.24
CA ARG A 366 26.88 8.23 48.16
C ARG A 366 27.98 7.22 47.88
N ASP A 367 27.84 6.02 48.39
CA ASP A 367 28.81 4.95 48.18
C ASP A 367 28.93 4.49 46.72
N TYR A 368 27.94 4.74 45.92
CA TYR A 368 27.87 4.40 44.49
C TYR A 368 28.18 5.58 43.58
N VAL A 369 28.21 6.80 44.14
CA VAL A 369 28.48 8.02 43.33
C VAL A 369 29.99 8.13 43.10
N ALA A 370 30.38 8.15 41.81
CA ALA A 370 31.77 8.34 41.40
C ALA A 370 31.81 8.91 39.98
N LYS A 371 32.98 9.29 39.50
CA LYS A 371 33.14 9.77 38.10
C LYS A 371 32.76 8.64 37.11
N ARG A 372 32.16 9.06 36.01
CA ARG A 372 31.89 8.18 34.87
C ARG A 372 33.13 7.36 34.48
N ALA A 373 32.95 6.20 33.90
CA ALA A 373 33.98 5.28 33.46
C ALA A 373 34.83 4.68 34.60
N THR A 374 34.39 4.76 35.84
CA THR A 374 34.94 3.97 36.94
C THR A 374 34.31 2.59 37.04
N ALA A 375 34.84 1.69 37.88
CA ALA A 375 34.36 0.30 37.98
C ALA A 375 33.02 0.18 38.73
N GLY A 376 32.68 1.16 39.58
CA GLY A 376 31.53 1.07 40.50
C GLY A 376 31.75 0.08 41.64
N ARG A 377 30.73 -0.07 42.52
CA ARG A 377 30.72 -0.98 43.67
C ARG A 377 29.65 -2.07 43.50
N MET A 378 29.75 -3.15 44.25
CA MET A 378 28.73 -4.21 44.27
C MET A 378 27.36 -3.63 44.60
N ALA A 379 26.35 -3.97 43.81
CA ALA A 379 24.99 -3.50 44.01
C ALA A 379 24.47 -3.87 45.42
N PRO A 380 23.57 -3.07 46.01
CA PRO A 380 23.09 -3.25 47.34
C PRO A 380 22.31 -4.57 47.51
N ARG A 381 22.19 -5.03 48.77
CA ARG A 381 21.36 -6.22 49.07
C ARG A 381 19.90 -5.99 48.64
N GLY A 382 19.33 -6.98 47.95
CA GLY A 382 17.96 -6.88 47.40
C GLY A 382 17.90 -6.26 46.03
N PHE A 383 19.03 -5.91 45.39
CA PHE A 383 19.06 -5.54 43.97
C PHE A 383 18.74 -6.77 43.10
N PRO A 384 17.96 -6.64 42.01
CA PRO A 384 17.53 -7.74 41.18
C PRO A 384 18.67 -8.61 40.68
N ARG A 385 18.41 -9.93 40.53
CA ARG A 385 19.43 -10.89 40.09
C ARG A 385 19.75 -10.77 38.60
N ASP A 386 18.81 -10.26 37.83
CA ASP A 386 18.93 -9.99 36.38
C ASP A 386 19.67 -8.67 36.08
N ASN A 387 20.10 -7.94 37.11
CA ASN A 387 20.78 -6.65 37.02
C ASN A 387 19.99 -5.61 36.24
N ARG A 388 18.69 -5.47 36.51
CA ARG A 388 17.80 -4.46 35.90
C ARG A 388 17.12 -3.59 36.95
N PHE A 389 16.83 -2.32 36.59
CA PHE A 389 16.15 -1.36 37.44
C PHE A 389 14.63 -1.47 37.43
#